data_76af0872e0a4bb227645f2b7f017f87f
#
_entry.id   76af0872e0a4bb227645f2b7f017f87f
#
_cell.length_a   1.000
_cell.length_b   1.000
_cell.length_c   1.000
_cell.angle_alpha   90.00
_cell.angle_beta   90.00
_cell.angle_gamma   90.00
#
_symmetry.space_group_name_H-M   'P 1'
#
loop_
_entity.id
_entity.type
_entity.pdbx_description
1 polymer ?
#
loop_
_entity_poly.entity_id
_entity_poly.type
_entity_poly.pdbx_seq_one_letter_code
_entity_poly.pdbx_strand_id
1 'polypeptide(L)'
;MFALSSRTMLAALAAALFLAGCAAQGPHGTSSSSAAAGSSDGASRDPLIDAPHRATMRCVSQEPVTVLRRVKEVSFACPDLDVSATIDEIRDAGWRVVSLDVGDEEERDNHVGFPVTITVRKLF
;
A
#
# COMPACT_ATOMS: atom_id res chain seq x y z
N MET A 1 -15.85 44.69 5.48
CA MET A 1 -15.35 44.78 4.10
C MET A 1 -15.08 43.36 3.61
N PHE A 2 -16.00 42.87 2.80
CA PHE A 2 -16.01 41.52 2.26
C PHE A 2 -15.25 41.51 0.95
N ALA A 3 -14.31 40.58 0.77
CA ALA A 3 -13.74 40.28 -0.53
C ALA A 3 -14.01 38.81 -0.86
N LEU A 4 -15.12 38.58 -1.54
CA LEU A 4 -15.37 37.36 -2.31
C LEU A 4 -14.37 37.33 -3.48
N SER A 5 -13.57 36.29 -3.57
CA SER A 5 -12.84 35.96 -4.79
C SER A 5 -13.38 34.66 -5.36
N SER A 6 -14.35 34.83 -6.21
CA SER A 6 -14.89 33.82 -7.11
C SER A 6 -13.87 33.57 -8.21
N ARG A 7 -13.35 32.37 -8.33
CA ARG A 7 -12.66 31.90 -9.55
C ARG A 7 -13.33 30.65 -10.07
N THR A 8 -14.37 30.91 -10.83
CA THR A 8 -14.86 30.04 -11.90
C THR A 8 -13.73 29.78 -12.89
N MET A 9 -13.38 28.55 -13.13
CA MET A 9 -12.68 28.14 -14.33
C MET A 9 -13.45 27.03 -15.04
N LEU A 10 -13.85 27.42 -16.23
CA LEU A 10 -14.55 26.65 -17.24
C LEU A 10 -13.76 25.40 -17.70
N ALA A 11 -14.54 24.40 -17.92
CA ALA A 11 -14.59 23.44 -19.02
C ALA A 11 -13.42 23.35 -20.01
N ALA A 12 -12.97 22.13 -20.24
CA ALA A 12 -12.65 21.65 -21.59
C ALA A 12 -12.88 20.14 -21.64
N LEU A 13 -13.97 19.76 -22.31
CA LEU A 13 -14.18 18.43 -22.89
C LEU A 13 -13.11 18.20 -23.97
N ALA A 14 -12.46 17.05 -23.92
CA ALA A 14 -11.84 16.46 -25.09
C ALA A 14 -12.15 14.97 -25.09
N ALA A 15 -13.16 14.61 -25.87
CA ALA A 15 -13.44 13.26 -26.28
C ALA A 15 -12.44 12.87 -27.38
N ALA A 16 -11.73 11.79 -27.21
CA ALA A 16 -11.02 11.11 -28.27
C ALA A 16 -11.36 9.61 -28.21
N LEU A 17 -12.29 9.24 -29.06
CA LEU A 17 -12.55 7.88 -29.51
C LEU A 17 -11.34 7.40 -30.32
N PHE A 18 -10.75 6.29 -29.93
CA PHE A 18 -10.00 5.44 -30.85
C PHE A 18 -10.56 4.02 -30.78
N LEU A 19 -11.33 3.74 -31.80
CA LEU A 19 -11.74 2.41 -32.23
C LEU A 19 -10.67 1.85 -33.18
N ALA A 20 -10.57 0.55 -33.15
CA ALA A 20 -10.15 -0.36 -34.21
C ALA A 20 -8.70 -0.79 -34.26
N GLY A 21 -8.57 -2.10 -34.28
CA GLY A 21 -7.41 -2.84 -34.70
C GLY A 21 -7.55 -4.33 -34.42
N CYS A 22 -8.48 -5.02 -35.14
CA CYS A 22 -8.56 -6.47 -35.18
C CYS A 22 -7.50 -7.08 -36.10
N ALA A 23 -7.08 -8.28 -35.71
CA ALA A 23 -6.73 -9.42 -36.54
C ALA A 23 -5.42 -9.43 -37.35
N ALA A 24 -4.60 -10.42 -37.06
CA ALA A 24 -4.06 -11.32 -38.07
C ALA A 24 -3.59 -12.62 -37.42
N GLN A 25 -4.25 -13.68 -37.79
CA GLN A 25 -3.78 -15.08 -37.67
C GLN A 25 -2.65 -15.31 -38.69
N GLY A 26 -1.64 -16.08 -38.26
CA GLY A 26 -0.69 -16.66 -39.18
C GLY A 26 0.09 -17.78 -38.51
N PRO A 27 0.10 -18.99 -39.04
CA PRO A 27 0.67 -20.15 -38.38
C PRO A 27 2.10 -20.48 -38.87
N HIS A 28 2.75 -21.33 -38.09
CA HIS A 28 3.95 -22.10 -38.36
C HIS A 28 5.34 -21.47 -38.18
N GLY A 29 6.05 -22.09 -37.28
CA GLY A 29 7.47 -21.96 -37.14
C GLY A 29 7.99 -22.69 -35.89
N THR A 30 8.16 -24.00 -36.05
CA THR A 30 8.93 -24.85 -35.13
C THR A 30 10.33 -24.33 -34.95
N SER A 31 10.77 -24.12 -33.69
CA SER A 31 12.15 -24.39 -33.26
C SER A 31 12.28 -24.27 -31.75
N SER A 32 12.61 -25.38 -31.19
CA SER A 32 13.15 -25.64 -29.86
C SER A 32 14.14 -24.61 -29.37
N SER A 33 13.91 -24.10 -28.17
CA SER A 33 14.98 -23.83 -27.22
C SER A 33 14.41 -23.58 -25.83
N SER A 34 14.77 -24.42 -24.93
CA SER A 34 14.65 -24.40 -23.50
C SER A 34 14.68 -22.99 -22.92
N ALA A 35 13.55 -22.47 -22.57
CA ALA A 35 13.46 -21.39 -21.61
C ALA A 35 12.57 -21.91 -20.50
N ALA A 36 13.10 -21.97 -19.32
CA ALA A 36 12.40 -22.29 -18.11
C ALA A 36 11.10 -21.48 -18.08
N ALA A 37 9.99 -22.17 -18.32
CA ALA A 37 8.69 -21.64 -18.07
C ALA A 37 8.55 -21.46 -16.57
N GLY A 38 8.86 -20.28 -16.10
CA GLY A 38 8.37 -19.81 -14.84
C GLY A 38 6.86 -19.77 -14.98
N SER A 39 6.19 -20.76 -14.45
CA SER A 39 4.77 -20.75 -14.24
C SER A 39 4.49 -19.54 -13.35
N SER A 40 4.09 -18.45 -13.96
CA SER A 40 3.42 -17.38 -13.27
C SER A 40 2.02 -17.88 -12.92
N ASP A 41 1.95 -18.74 -11.92
CA ASP A 41 0.75 -18.85 -11.13
C ASP A 41 0.46 -17.46 -10.61
N GLY A 42 -0.66 -16.88 -11.04
CA GLY A 42 -1.14 -15.60 -10.59
C GLY A 42 -1.62 -15.65 -9.12
N ALA A 43 -0.85 -16.27 -8.26
CA ALA A 43 -0.94 -16.10 -6.84
C ALA A 43 -0.53 -14.65 -6.55
N SER A 44 -1.47 -13.84 -6.14
CA SER A 44 -1.22 -12.52 -5.59
C SER A 44 -0.16 -12.67 -4.50
N ARG A 45 1.08 -12.30 -4.82
CA ARG A 45 2.16 -12.35 -3.83
C ARG A 45 1.86 -11.34 -2.77
N ASP A 46 1.78 -11.80 -1.54
CA ASP A 46 1.65 -10.93 -0.39
C ASP A 46 3.03 -10.30 -0.09
N PRO A 47 3.19 -8.98 -0.27
CA PRO A 47 4.47 -8.32 -0.04
C PRO A 47 5.02 -8.51 1.37
N LEU A 48 4.14 -8.69 2.37
CA LEU A 48 4.54 -8.97 3.74
C LEU A 48 5.16 -10.36 3.91
N ILE A 49 4.63 -11.34 3.17
CA ILE A 49 5.13 -12.72 3.23
C ILE A 49 6.41 -12.87 2.42
N ASP A 50 6.45 -12.29 1.23
CA ASP A 50 7.55 -12.42 0.28
C ASP A 50 8.77 -11.54 0.58
N ALA A 51 8.68 -10.68 1.58
CA ALA A 51 9.78 -9.80 1.97
C ALA A 51 11.04 -10.60 2.38
N PRO A 52 12.23 -10.08 2.08
CA PRO A 52 13.49 -10.76 2.39
C PRO A 52 13.65 -11.06 3.88
N HIS A 53 14.28 -12.20 4.19
CA HIS A 53 14.66 -12.53 5.55
C HIS A 53 15.48 -11.40 6.20
N ARG A 54 15.19 -11.07 7.45
CA ARG A 54 15.77 -9.97 8.22
C ARG A 54 15.53 -8.56 7.66
N ALA A 55 14.66 -8.41 6.67
CA ALA A 55 14.23 -7.08 6.25
C ALA A 55 13.68 -6.30 7.45
N THR A 56 13.93 -5.01 7.46
CA THR A 56 13.40 -4.08 8.45
C THR A 56 12.61 -3.03 7.71
N MET A 57 11.42 -2.70 8.19
CA MET A 57 10.61 -1.62 7.63
C MET A 57 9.96 -0.79 8.73
N ARG A 58 9.59 0.42 8.35
CA ARG A 58 8.87 1.36 9.21
C ARG A 58 7.44 1.50 8.73
N CYS A 59 6.49 1.37 9.65
CA CYS A 59 5.07 1.54 9.36
C CYS A 59 4.48 2.61 10.27
N VAL A 60 3.61 3.43 9.73
CA VAL A 60 2.98 4.55 10.45
C VAL A 60 1.49 4.30 10.54
N SER A 61 0.89 4.58 11.69
CA SER A 61 -0.56 4.48 11.86
C SER A 61 -1.28 5.39 10.88
N GLN A 62 -2.29 4.87 10.19
CA GLN A 62 -3.08 5.67 9.24
C GLN A 62 -3.98 6.68 9.94
N GLU A 63 -4.36 6.38 11.17
CA GLU A 63 -5.14 7.26 12.03
C GLU A 63 -4.45 7.40 13.38
N PRO A 64 -4.59 8.54 14.06
CA PRO A 64 -4.08 8.70 15.42
C PRO A 64 -4.70 7.66 16.35
N VAL A 65 -3.88 7.09 17.20
CA VAL A 65 -4.33 6.15 18.23
C VAL A 65 -4.92 6.92 19.39
N THR A 66 -6.14 6.63 19.75
CA THR A 66 -6.85 7.26 20.87
C THR A 66 -6.96 6.29 22.05
N VAL A 67 -7.28 6.81 23.23
CA VAL A 67 -7.52 5.98 24.42
C VAL A 67 -8.67 4.98 24.26
N LEU A 68 -9.56 5.21 23.30
CA LEU A 68 -10.73 4.38 23.03
C LEU A 68 -10.44 3.26 22.02
N ARG A 69 -9.32 3.34 21.28
CA ARG A 69 -8.98 2.41 20.21
C ARG A 69 -7.74 1.61 20.59
N ARG A 70 -7.81 0.31 20.51
CA ARG A 70 -6.64 -0.54 20.78
C ARG A 70 -5.65 -0.45 19.62
N VAL A 71 -4.36 -0.32 19.95
CA VAL A 71 -3.27 -0.22 18.95
C VAL A 71 -3.30 -1.36 17.92
N LYS A 72 -3.70 -2.56 18.33
CA LYS A 72 -3.80 -3.73 17.44
C LYS A 72 -4.94 -3.65 16.41
N GLU A 73 -5.91 -2.78 16.62
CA GLU A 73 -7.05 -2.55 15.72
C GLU A 73 -6.76 -1.43 14.71
N VAL A 74 -5.64 -0.75 14.86
CA VAL A 74 -5.22 0.33 13.97
C VAL A 74 -4.48 -0.25 12.76
N SER A 75 -4.80 0.27 11.58
CA SER A 75 -4.07 -0.04 10.36
C SER A 75 -2.81 0.81 10.25
N PHE A 76 -1.71 0.19 9.88
CA PHE A 76 -0.42 0.82 9.67
C PHE A 76 -0.09 0.81 8.18
N ALA A 77 0.29 1.95 7.65
CA ALA A 77 0.84 2.05 6.30
C ALA A 77 2.34 1.77 6.34
N CYS A 78 2.78 0.82 5.53
CA CYS A 78 4.17 0.41 5.39
C CYS A 78 4.66 0.77 3.98
N PRO A 79 5.22 1.98 3.78
CA PRO A 79 5.55 2.49 2.45
C PRO A 79 6.61 1.68 1.73
N ASP A 80 7.53 1.02 2.45
CA ASP A 80 8.58 0.21 1.84
C ASP A 80 8.05 -0.97 1.02
N LEU A 81 6.86 -1.47 1.37
CA LEU A 81 6.19 -2.57 0.67
C LEU A 81 4.88 -2.14 0.01
N ASP A 82 4.52 -0.87 0.12
CA ASP A 82 3.25 -0.31 -0.37
C ASP A 82 2.02 -1.08 0.12
N VAL A 83 2.01 -1.42 1.40
CA VAL A 83 0.91 -2.17 2.03
C VAL A 83 0.39 -1.45 3.27
N SER A 84 -0.86 -1.75 3.60
CA SER A 84 -1.48 -1.37 4.87
C SER A 84 -1.95 -2.61 5.59
N ALA A 85 -1.57 -2.75 6.84
CA ALA A 85 -1.89 -3.92 7.64
C ALA A 85 -1.99 -3.59 9.13
N THR A 86 -2.71 -4.39 9.88
CA THR A 86 -2.74 -4.34 11.33
C THR A 86 -1.50 -5.01 11.93
N ILE A 87 -1.24 -4.78 13.21
CA ILE A 87 -0.12 -5.45 13.91
C ILE A 87 -0.27 -6.98 13.88
N ASP A 88 -1.50 -7.47 13.96
CA ASP A 88 -1.75 -8.92 13.95
C ASP A 88 -1.44 -9.52 12.57
N GLU A 89 -1.84 -8.88 11.47
CA GLU A 89 -1.49 -9.29 10.10
C GLU A 89 0.01 -9.24 9.85
N ILE A 90 0.68 -8.18 10.29
CA ILE A 90 2.14 -8.04 10.21
C ILE A 90 2.84 -9.18 10.95
N ARG A 91 2.38 -9.51 12.16
CA ARG A 91 2.91 -10.60 12.95
C ARG A 91 2.69 -11.96 12.30
N ASP A 92 1.47 -12.20 11.78
CA ASP A 92 1.09 -13.47 11.16
C ASP A 92 1.87 -13.70 9.84
N ALA A 93 2.29 -12.61 9.17
CA ALA A 93 3.20 -12.66 8.03
C ALA A 93 4.68 -12.89 8.42
N GLY A 94 4.98 -13.15 9.68
CA GLY A 94 6.33 -13.48 10.17
C GLY A 94 7.21 -12.29 10.55
N TRP A 95 6.59 -11.15 10.87
CA TRP A 95 7.31 -9.96 11.33
C TRP A 95 7.20 -9.78 12.84
N ARG A 96 8.20 -9.15 13.41
CA ARG A 96 8.24 -8.79 14.82
C ARG A 96 8.40 -7.29 14.99
N VAL A 97 7.61 -6.69 15.86
CA VAL A 97 7.79 -5.30 16.27
C VAL A 97 9.08 -5.18 17.08
N VAL A 98 9.99 -4.30 16.65
CA VAL A 98 11.28 -4.03 17.27
C VAL A 98 11.21 -2.77 18.12
N SER A 99 10.56 -1.71 17.61
CA SER A 99 10.31 -0.49 18.35
C SER A 99 8.93 0.07 18.04
N LEU A 100 8.43 0.85 18.97
CA LEU A 100 7.20 1.60 18.85
C LEU A 100 7.49 3.02 19.33
N ASP A 101 7.25 3.99 18.47
CA ASP A 101 7.45 5.41 18.74
C ASP A 101 6.09 6.11 18.68
N VAL A 102 5.77 6.88 19.70
CA VAL A 102 4.54 7.66 19.79
C VAL A 102 4.88 9.10 19.46
N GLY A 103 4.22 9.67 18.46
CA GLY A 103 4.39 11.06 18.07
C GLY A 103 3.67 12.04 19.00
N ASP A 104 3.70 13.30 18.61
CA ASP A 104 3.04 14.36 19.36
C ASP A 104 1.51 14.23 19.27
N GLU A 105 0.86 14.80 20.26
CA GLU A 105 -0.59 14.85 20.36
C GLU A 105 -1.20 15.58 19.15
N GLU A 106 -2.16 14.93 18.50
CA GLU A 106 -2.94 15.50 17.40
C GLU A 106 -4.42 15.57 17.80
N GLU A 107 -5.02 16.74 17.65
CA GLU A 107 -6.46 16.90 17.77
C GLU A 107 -7.11 16.78 16.41
N ARG A 108 -7.96 15.77 16.24
CA ARG A 108 -8.74 15.53 15.03
C ARG A 108 -10.18 15.20 15.40
N ASP A 109 -11.13 15.88 14.77
CA ASP A 109 -12.57 15.63 14.96
C ASP A 109 -13.01 15.62 16.44
N ASN A 110 -12.52 16.56 17.24
CA ASN A 110 -12.78 16.66 18.68
C ASN A 110 -12.26 15.48 19.51
N HIS A 111 -11.34 14.68 18.94
CA HIS A 111 -10.67 13.61 19.65
C HIS A 111 -9.16 13.84 19.65
N VAL A 112 -8.57 13.61 20.82
CA VAL A 112 -7.12 13.66 20.98
C VAL A 112 -6.57 12.27 20.68
N GLY A 113 -5.57 12.22 19.83
CA GLY A 113 -4.88 10.99 19.47
C GLY A 113 -3.41 11.21 19.22
N PHE A 114 -2.67 10.13 19.08
CA PHE A 114 -1.24 10.14 18.89
C PHE A 114 -0.90 9.32 17.63
N PRO A 115 -0.14 9.86 16.67
CA PRO A 115 0.40 9.06 15.59
C PRO A 115 1.41 8.07 16.16
N VAL A 116 1.30 6.81 15.75
CA VAL A 116 2.19 5.75 16.20
C VAL A 116 3.00 5.25 15.02
N THR A 117 4.30 5.18 15.20
CA THR A 117 5.23 4.58 14.24
C THR A 117 5.78 3.29 14.84
N ILE A 118 5.71 2.21 14.08
CA ILE A 118 6.33 0.95 14.46
C ILE A 118 7.49 0.62 13.51
N THR A 119 8.56 0.08 14.07
CA THR A 119 9.61 -0.55 13.28
C THR A 119 9.47 -2.05 13.45
N VAL A 120 9.40 -2.76 12.33
CA VAL A 120 9.23 -4.22 12.32
C VAL A 120 10.37 -4.89 11.57
N ARG A 121 10.69 -6.11 11.96
CA ARG A 121 11.75 -6.92 11.35
C ARG A 121 11.23 -8.30 10.99
N LYS A 122 11.52 -8.75 9.77
CA LYS A 122 11.20 -10.09 9.29
C LYS A 122 12.03 -11.14 10.02
N LEU A 123 11.41 -12.19 10.52
CA LEU A 123 12.08 -13.25 11.28
C LEU A 123 12.54 -14.40 10.40
N PHE A 124 11.76 -14.75 9.38
CA PHE A 124 12.01 -15.87 8.46
C PHE A 124 11.46 -15.59 7.07
#